data_6ab9adec3828d22c5e358ff96e9f352e
#
_entry.id   6ab9adec3828d22c5e358ff96e9f352e
#
_cell.length_a   1.000
_cell.length_b   1.000
_cell.length_c   1.000
_cell.angle_alpha   90.00
_cell.angle_beta   90.00
_cell.angle_gamma   90.00
#
_symmetry.space_group_name_H-M   'P 1'
#
loop_
_entity.id
_entity.type
_entity.pdbx_description
1 polymer ?
#
loop_
_entity_poly.entity_id
_entity_poly.type
_entity_poly.pdbx_seq_one_letter_code
_entity_poly.pdbx_strand_id
1 'polypeptide(L)'
;RISMVAHLLKQTNPTAKILVLDPKDKYSKQALFEEGWQKHYPGMVERIGPDMGGDKIEVRPASMEVVIDGEAEKVDVCNVIPGQVAGKIAALAGVTADSGWAPVHPDRMKSKLDDNIWVLGDSSAQGDMPKSGFSANSQAKIAAMAIRGDLLGAKVFPAKYANTCWSLIAADDGVKVGAAYEPTPEKIASVQSFISQTGEDAALRKATYEESLGWYAGITADIFG
;
A
#
# COMPACT_ATOMS: atom_id res chain seq x y z
N ARG A 1 9.33 -0.78 3.74
CA ARG A 1 9.87 -1.59 4.85
C ARG A 1 11.31 -2.01 4.57
N ILE A 2 11.63 -2.60 3.42
CA ILE A 2 12.98 -3.04 3.03
C ILE A 2 13.99 -1.92 3.22
N SER A 3 13.75 -0.74 2.66
CA SER A 3 14.64 0.42 2.78
C SER A 3 14.87 0.86 4.22
N MET A 4 13.85 0.80 5.08
CA MET A 4 13.98 1.15 6.50
C MET A 4 14.83 0.11 7.26
N VAL A 5 14.64 -1.19 6.95
CA VAL A 5 15.49 -2.26 7.52
C VAL A 5 16.93 -2.10 7.04
N ALA A 6 17.15 -1.85 5.73
CA ALA A 6 18.48 -1.59 5.19
C ALA A 6 19.15 -0.37 5.84
N HIS A 7 18.38 0.70 6.09
CA HIS A 7 18.88 1.90 6.77
C HIS A 7 19.36 1.59 8.19
N LEU A 8 18.61 0.79 8.94
CA LEU A 8 18.98 0.34 10.28
C LEU A 8 20.22 -0.58 10.23
N LEU A 9 20.19 -1.60 9.37
CA LEU A 9 21.29 -2.57 9.25
C LEU A 9 22.59 -1.92 8.77
N LYS A 10 22.55 -0.93 7.89
CA LYS A 10 23.74 -0.18 7.49
C LYS A 10 24.49 0.43 8.69
N GLN A 11 23.78 0.78 9.76
CA GLN A 11 24.35 1.36 10.97
C GLN A 11 24.76 0.31 12.02
N THR A 12 23.98 -0.79 12.12
CA THR A 12 24.11 -1.76 13.21
C THR A 12 24.77 -3.07 12.79
N ASN A 13 24.62 -3.47 11.53
CA ASN A 13 25.22 -4.67 10.93
C ASN A 13 25.46 -4.47 9.43
N PRO A 14 26.48 -3.73 9.01
CA PRO A 14 26.71 -3.33 7.62
C PRO A 14 27.03 -4.50 6.67
N THR A 15 27.34 -5.68 7.19
CA THR A 15 27.56 -6.90 6.40
C THR A 15 26.31 -7.72 6.17
N ALA A 16 25.19 -7.37 6.81
CA ALA A 16 23.91 -8.04 6.63
C ALA A 16 23.43 -8.00 5.18
N LYS A 17 22.69 -9.05 4.79
CA LYS A 17 22.00 -9.15 3.51
C LYS A 17 20.49 -9.18 3.70
N ILE A 18 19.76 -8.60 2.77
CA ILE A 18 18.30 -8.62 2.72
C ILE A 18 17.90 -9.27 1.40
N LEU A 19 17.34 -10.49 1.49
CA LEU A 19 16.74 -11.15 0.35
C LEU A 19 15.26 -10.77 0.27
N VAL A 20 14.85 -10.28 -0.89
CA VAL A 20 13.46 -9.92 -1.19
C VAL A 20 12.89 -10.94 -2.14
N LEU A 21 12.14 -11.90 -1.60
CA LEU A 21 11.50 -12.96 -2.38
C LEU A 21 10.14 -12.43 -2.87
N ASP A 22 9.99 -12.28 -4.17
CA ASP A 22 8.80 -11.67 -4.77
C ASP A 22 8.24 -12.56 -5.89
N PRO A 23 7.01 -13.09 -5.74
CA PRO A 23 6.39 -13.95 -6.74
C PRO A 23 5.90 -13.20 -7.99
N LYS A 24 6.11 -11.90 -8.08
CA LYS A 24 5.66 -11.06 -9.21
C LYS A 24 6.84 -10.61 -10.06
N ASP A 25 6.64 -10.50 -11.36
CA ASP A 25 7.64 -9.96 -12.29
C ASP A 25 7.99 -8.51 -11.96
N LYS A 26 6.98 -7.72 -11.55
CA LYS A 26 7.13 -6.29 -11.28
C LYS A 26 6.29 -5.85 -10.07
N TYR A 27 6.77 -4.80 -9.41
CA TYR A 27 6.03 -4.11 -8.35
C TYR A 27 6.05 -2.59 -8.54
N SER A 28 5.13 -1.91 -7.86
CA SER A 28 5.01 -0.45 -7.97
C SER A 28 6.28 0.27 -7.54
N LYS A 29 6.76 1.21 -8.34
CA LYS A 29 7.97 2.00 -8.09
C LYS A 29 9.28 1.19 -8.07
N GLN A 30 9.33 0.02 -8.71
CA GLN A 30 10.48 -0.88 -8.66
C GLN A 30 11.79 -0.18 -9.03
N ALA A 31 11.86 0.48 -10.18
CA ALA A 31 13.08 1.16 -10.64
C ALA A 31 13.55 2.24 -9.64
N LEU A 32 12.61 2.94 -8.98
CA LEU A 32 12.93 3.95 -7.98
C LEU A 32 13.53 3.34 -6.70
N PHE A 33 13.02 2.18 -6.28
CA PHE A 33 13.59 1.44 -5.15
C PHE A 33 14.97 0.90 -5.48
N GLU A 34 15.14 0.29 -6.64
CA GLU A 34 16.41 -0.28 -7.09
C GLU A 34 17.49 0.80 -7.22
N GLU A 35 17.16 1.95 -7.85
CA GLU A 35 18.05 3.12 -7.89
C GLU A 35 18.45 3.56 -6.49
N GLY A 36 17.48 3.69 -5.58
CA GLY A 36 17.73 4.11 -4.21
C GLY A 36 18.54 3.10 -3.41
N TRP A 37 18.31 1.81 -3.57
CA TRP A 37 19.09 0.77 -2.89
C TRP A 37 20.53 0.71 -3.40
N GLN A 38 20.75 0.86 -4.69
CA GLN A 38 22.12 0.95 -5.24
C GLN A 38 22.86 2.18 -4.70
N LYS A 39 22.18 3.31 -4.58
CA LYS A 39 22.76 4.56 -4.06
C LYS A 39 23.09 4.49 -2.55
N HIS A 40 22.16 3.99 -1.73
CA HIS A 40 22.24 4.08 -0.27
C HIS A 40 22.72 2.80 0.41
N TYR A 41 22.46 1.63 -0.18
CA TYR A 41 22.68 0.30 0.40
C TYR A 41 23.32 -0.66 -0.61
N PRO A 42 24.43 -0.26 -1.29
CA PRO A 42 25.03 -1.06 -2.37
C PRO A 42 25.39 -2.46 -1.87
N GLY A 43 24.90 -3.47 -2.60
CA GLY A 43 25.17 -4.88 -2.28
C GLY A 43 24.50 -5.44 -1.04
N MET A 44 23.64 -4.67 -0.35
CA MET A 44 22.90 -5.14 0.84
C MET A 44 21.55 -5.74 0.50
N VAL A 45 20.85 -5.24 -0.51
CA VAL A 45 19.49 -5.67 -0.90
C VAL A 45 19.57 -6.42 -2.22
N GLU A 46 19.02 -7.63 -2.25
CA GLU A 46 18.91 -8.48 -3.43
C GLU A 46 17.46 -8.92 -3.61
N ARG A 47 16.92 -8.76 -4.82
CA ARG A 47 15.58 -9.24 -5.16
C ARG A 47 15.67 -10.53 -5.98
N ILE A 48 14.93 -11.53 -5.53
CA ILE A 48 14.76 -12.82 -6.20
C ILE A 48 13.32 -12.84 -6.75
N GLY A 49 13.20 -12.69 -8.06
CA GLY A 49 11.95 -12.74 -8.80
C GLY A 49 11.54 -14.17 -9.16
N PRO A 50 10.41 -14.33 -9.90
CA PRO A 50 9.92 -15.65 -10.32
C PRO A 50 10.92 -16.42 -11.17
N ASP A 51 11.70 -15.74 -11.99
CA ASP A 51 12.77 -16.30 -12.83
C ASP A 51 13.92 -16.94 -12.04
N MET A 52 14.07 -16.59 -10.77
CA MET A 52 15.04 -17.15 -9.82
C MET A 52 14.37 -17.91 -8.66
N GLY A 53 13.12 -18.34 -8.80
CA GLY A 53 12.39 -19.10 -7.79
C GLY A 53 11.67 -18.28 -6.71
N GLY A 54 11.56 -16.95 -6.87
CA GLY A 54 10.87 -16.08 -5.92
C GLY A 54 9.36 -16.36 -5.77
N ASP A 55 8.77 -17.15 -6.65
CA ASP A 55 7.40 -17.65 -6.59
C ASP A 55 7.27 -19.05 -5.97
N LYS A 56 8.40 -19.76 -5.76
CA LYS A 56 8.47 -21.12 -5.22
C LYS A 56 9.09 -21.11 -3.84
N ILE A 57 8.37 -20.58 -2.87
CA ILE A 57 8.87 -20.30 -1.52
C ILE A 57 8.15 -21.19 -0.51
N GLU A 58 8.94 -21.86 0.34
CA GLU A 58 8.46 -22.52 1.56
C GLU A 58 9.18 -21.91 2.78
N VAL A 59 8.45 -21.64 3.85
CA VAL A 59 9.04 -21.15 5.09
C VAL A 59 9.03 -22.26 6.15
N ARG A 60 10.18 -22.54 6.76
CA ARG A 60 10.38 -23.52 7.82
C ARG A 60 10.74 -22.81 9.13
N PRO A 61 9.75 -22.38 9.93
CA PRO A 61 10.01 -21.56 11.12
C PRO A 61 10.85 -22.31 12.19
N ALA A 62 10.65 -23.62 12.33
CA ALA A 62 11.35 -24.42 13.34
C ALA A 62 12.87 -24.50 13.12
N SER A 63 13.31 -24.47 11.87
CA SER A 63 14.73 -24.50 11.51
C SER A 63 15.30 -23.13 11.13
N MET A 64 14.45 -22.07 11.14
CA MET A 64 14.81 -20.75 10.63
C MET A 64 15.35 -20.80 9.19
N GLU A 65 14.61 -21.46 8.32
CA GLU A 65 14.96 -21.63 6.90
C GLU A 65 13.87 -21.10 5.99
N VAL A 66 14.30 -20.55 4.86
CA VAL A 66 13.45 -20.29 3.71
C VAL A 66 13.94 -21.18 2.57
N VAL A 67 13.05 -21.94 1.97
CA VAL A 67 13.36 -22.78 0.81
C VAL A 67 12.97 -21.99 -0.45
N ILE A 68 13.88 -21.85 -1.38
CA ILE A 68 13.72 -21.14 -2.64
C ILE A 68 13.99 -22.13 -3.77
N ASP A 69 12.97 -22.46 -4.55
CA ASP A 69 13.04 -23.47 -5.64
C ASP A 69 13.71 -24.81 -5.23
N GLY A 70 13.44 -25.24 -3.99
CA GLY A 70 13.97 -26.50 -3.42
C GLY A 70 15.28 -26.35 -2.64
N GLU A 71 15.97 -25.24 -2.70
CA GLU A 71 17.19 -24.98 -1.94
C GLU A 71 16.90 -24.25 -0.63
N ALA A 72 17.41 -24.78 0.48
CA ALA A 72 17.17 -24.24 1.82
C ALA A 72 18.26 -23.23 2.21
N GLU A 73 17.83 -22.02 2.56
CA GLU A 73 18.68 -20.96 3.07
C GLU A 73 18.34 -20.66 4.52
N LYS A 74 19.34 -20.61 5.39
CA LYS A 74 19.17 -20.16 6.77
C LYS A 74 19.06 -18.64 6.85
N VAL A 75 18.10 -18.18 7.65
CA VAL A 75 17.85 -16.77 7.86
C VAL A 75 17.79 -16.44 9.35
N ASP A 76 18.32 -15.28 9.74
CA ASP A 76 18.22 -14.81 11.13
C ASP A 76 16.83 -14.21 11.41
N VAL A 77 16.22 -13.61 10.39
CA VAL A 77 14.87 -13.01 10.44
C VAL A 77 14.13 -13.31 9.16
N CYS A 78 12.90 -13.81 9.28
CA CYS A 78 12.00 -14.00 8.16
C CYS A 78 10.73 -13.15 8.34
N ASN A 79 10.49 -12.21 7.42
CA ASN A 79 9.27 -11.41 7.39
C ASN A 79 8.36 -11.88 6.26
N VAL A 80 7.35 -12.66 6.59
CA VAL A 80 6.38 -13.20 5.63
C VAL A 80 5.22 -12.24 5.45
N ILE A 81 4.85 -11.96 4.18
CA ILE A 81 3.66 -11.19 3.80
C ILE A 81 2.74 -12.15 3.02
N PRO A 82 1.76 -12.77 3.69
CA PRO A 82 0.84 -13.71 3.04
C PRO A 82 -0.15 -12.99 2.12
N GLY A 83 -0.89 -13.77 1.31
CA GLY A 83 -2.04 -13.28 0.56
C GLY A 83 -3.04 -12.58 1.48
N GLN A 84 -3.58 -11.44 1.03
CA GLN A 84 -4.47 -10.60 1.82
C GLN A 84 -5.92 -10.78 1.36
N VAL A 85 -6.84 -10.72 2.33
CA VAL A 85 -8.29 -10.78 2.14
C VAL A 85 -8.96 -9.71 3.00
N ALA A 86 -10.24 -9.43 2.75
CA ALA A 86 -11.01 -8.54 3.62
C ALA A 86 -11.04 -9.05 5.07
N GLY A 87 -11.15 -8.13 6.01
CA GLY A 87 -11.28 -8.49 7.43
C GLY A 87 -12.53 -9.36 7.67
N LYS A 88 -12.44 -10.34 8.57
CA LYS A 88 -13.50 -11.30 8.86
C LYS A 88 -14.86 -10.67 9.14
N ILE A 89 -14.89 -9.45 9.70
CA ILE A 89 -16.14 -8.75 10.02
C ILE A 89 -17.00 -8.48 8.77
N ALA A 90 -16.39 -8.22 7.63
CA ALA A 90 -17.12 -8.01 6.38
C ALA A 90 -17.84 -9.30 5.91
N ALA A 91 -17.19 -10.45 6.05
CA ALA A 91 -17.81 -11.75 5.77
C ALA A 91 -18.91 -12.11 6.80
N LEU A 92 -18.67 -11.87 8.07
CA LEU A 92 -19.66 -12.09 9.15
C LEU A 92 -20.89 -11.20 8.98
N ALA A 93 -20.71 -9.99 8.48
CA ALA A 93 -21.81 -9.07 8.17
C ALA A 93 -22.54 -9.43 6.84
N GLY A 94 -22.10 -10.45 6.10
CA GLY A 94 -22.71 -10.85 4.83
C GLY A 94 -22.50 -9.86 3.68
N VAL A 95 -21.47 -9.00 3.75
CA VAL A 95 -21.23 -7.93 2.76
C VAL A 95 -20.03 -8.19 1.86
N THR A 96 -19.49 -9.41 1.81
CA THR A 96 -18.43 -9.81 0.88
C THR A 96 -19.01 -10.56 -0.32
N ALA A 97 -18.43 -10.33 -1.49
CA ALA A 97 -18.66 -11.15 -2.70
C ALA A 97 -17.73 -12.36 -2.74
N ASP A 98 -17.85 -13.21 -3.75
CA ASP A 98 -16.99 -14.39 -3.98
C ASP A 98 -15.50 -14.05 -4.09
N SER A 99 -15.17 -12.82 -4.46
CA SER A 99 -13.80 -12.29 -4.44
C SER A 99 -13.19 -12.17 -3.05
N GLY A 100 -13.98 -12.31 -1.99
CA GLY A 100 -13.59 -12.06 -0.61
C GLY A 100 -13.56 -10.58 -0.19
N TRP A 101 -13.90 -9.65 -1.10
CA TRP A 101 -13.95 -8.20 -0.85
C TRP A 101 -15.39 -7.70 -0.86
N ALA A 102 -15.65 -6.61 -0.14
CA ALA A 102 -16.98 -6.00 -0.08
C ALA A 102 -17.25 -5.09 -1.29
N PRO A 103 -18.21 -5.42 -2.17
CA PRO A 103 -18.60 -4.55 -3.26
C PRO A 103 -19.34 -3.32 -2.74
N VAL A 104 -18.94 -2.13 -3.22
CA VAL A 104 -19.49 -0.85 -2.78
C VAL A 104 -19.97 0.00 -3.95
N HIS A 105 -20.92 0.88 -3.68
CA HIS A 105 -21.32 1.94 -4.61
C HIS A 105 -20.20 2.98 -4.69
N PRO A 106 -19.64 3.25 -5.88
CA PRO A 106 -18.44 4.09 -6.02
C PRO A 106 -18.64 5.55 -5.60
N ASP A 107 -19.86 6.04 -5.60
CA ASP A 107 -20.22 7.43 -5.29
C ASP A 107 -20.39 7.71 -3.79
N ARG A 108 -20.49 6.68 -2.95
CA ARG A 108 -20.85 6.82 -1.53
C ARG A 108 -20.27 5.77 -0.59
N MET A 109 -19.49 4.80 -1.06
CA MET A 109 -18.93 3.69 -0.28
C MET A 109 -19.96 2.80 0.45
N LYS A 110 -21.24 2.89 0.09
CA LYS A 110 -22.31 2.04 0.62
C LYS A 110 -22.17 0.63 0.04
N SER A 111 -22.39 -0.40 0.85
CA SER A 111 -22.41 -1.79 0.38
C SER A 111 -23.44 -2.00 -0.75
N LYS A 112 -23.09 -2.81 -1.74
CA LYS A 112 -24.06 -3.28 -2.76
C LYS A 112 -24.89 -4.47 -2.30
N LEU A 113 -24.62 -5.03 -1.10
CA LEU A 113 -25.27 -6.21 -0.53
C LEU A 113 -26.14 -5.90 0.68
N ASP A 114 -25.97 -4.73 1.30
CA ASP A 114 -26.81 -4.26 2.42
C ASP A 114 -26.90 -2.74 2.42
N ASP A 115 -28.12 -2.23 2.40
CA ASP A 115 -28.41 -0.80 2.31
C ASP A 115 -28.12 0.00 3.59
N ASN A 116 -27.82 -0.65 4.69
CA ASN A 116 -27.54 0.01 5.97
C ASN A 116 -26.06 -0.07 6.36
N ILE A 117 -25.19 -0.63 5.50
CA ILE A 117 -23.79 -0.84 5.77
C ILE A 117 -22.92 -0.06 4.76
N TRP A 118 -21.94 0.66 5.26
CA TRP A 118 -20.88 1.29 4.49
C TRP A 118 -19.56 0.55 4.75
N VAL A 119 -18.84 0.25 3.68
CA VAL A 119 -17.53 -0.43 3.76
C VAL A 119 -16.49 0.42 3.05
N LEU A 120 -15.41 0.75 3.75
CA LEU A 120 -14.32 1.57 3.23
C LEU A 120 -12.95 0.97 3.60
N GLY A 121 -11.89 1.54 3.04
CA GLY A 121 -10.53 1.06 3.26
C GLY A 121 -10.29 -0.32 2.62
N ASP A 122 -9.35 -1.04 3.18
CA ASP A 122 -8.79 -2.26 2.59
C ASP A 122 -9.81 -3.39 2.38
N SER A 123 -10.91 -3.42 3.14
CA SER A 123 -11.96 -4.43 2.97
C SER A 123 -12.87 -4.21 1.76
N SER A 124 -12.91 -3.00 1.19
CA SER A 124 -13.79 -2.66 0.06
C SER A 124 -13.19 -3.03 -1.30
N ALA A 125 -14.07 -3.37 -2.24
CA ALA A 125 -13.74 -3.48 -3.67
C ALA A 125 -13.75 -2.07 -4.28
N GLN A 126 -12.65 -1.33 -4.12
CA GLN A 126 -12.54 0.12 -4.35
C GLN A 126 -12.06 0.51 -5.76
N GLY A 127 -12.17 -0.39 -6.74
CA GLY A 127 -11.81 -0.10 -8.13
C GLY A 127 -10.31 0.14 -8.33
N ASP A 128 -9.95 1.26 -8.95
CA ASP A 128 -8.56 1.60 -9.26
C ASP A 128 -7.81 2.21 -8.05
N MET A 129 -8.50 2.54 -6.96
CA MET A 129 -7.82 3.05 -5.76
C MET A 129 -6.97 1.96 -5.11
N PRO A 130 -5.72 2.24 -4.72
CA PRO A 130 -4.92 1.29 -3.97
C PRO A 130 -5.43 1.15 -2.53
N LYS A 131 -5.17 0.02 -1.91
CA LYS A 131 -5.43 -0.22 -0.49
C LYS A 131 -4.36 0.48 0.34
N SER A 132 -4.73 1.62 0.95
CA SER A 132 -3.82 2.47 1.74
C SER A 132 -4.59 3.28 2.78
N GLY A 133 -3.89 3.76 3.81
CA GLY A 133 -4.46 4.64 4.82
C GLY A 133 -4.99 5.96 4.23
N PHE A 134 -4.32 6.52 3.22
CA PHE A 134 -4.81 7.71 2.52
C PHE A 134 -6.13 7.43 1.78
N SER A 135 -6.20 6.33 1.02
CA SER A 135 -7.44 5.91 0.35
C SER A 135 -8.57 5.73 1.36
N ALA A 136 -8.32 5.05 2.48
CA ALA A 136 -9.29 4.84 3.53
C ALA A 136 -9.81 6.14 4.14
N ASN A 137 -8.93 7.11 4.45
CA ASN A 137 -9.30 8.43 4.95
C ASN A 137 -10.12 9.22 3.92
N SER A 138 -9.72 9.20 2.64
CA SER A 138 -10.46 9.84 1.55
C SER A 138 -11.87 9.25 1.40
N GLN A 139 -11.99 7.91 1.47
CA GLN A 139 -13.26 7.20 1.40
C GLN A 139 -14.14 7.46 2.63
N ALA A 140 -13.55 7.56 3.83
CA ALA A 140 -14.27 7.86 5.06
C ALA A 140 -15.00 9.21 4.99
N LYS A 141 -14.37 10.22 4.41
CA LYS A 141 -14.99 11.55 4.23
C LYS A 141 -16.19 11.50 3.28
N ILE A 142 -16.09 10.72 2.21
CA ILE A 142 -17.21 10.51 1.27
C ILE A 142 -18.34 9.71 1.93
N ALA A 143 -18.02 8.61 2.63
CA ALA A 143 -19.00 7.82 3.36
C ALA A 143 -19.73 8.66 4.42
N ALA A 144 -19.01 9.45 5.22
CA ALA A 144 -19.60 10.31 6.24
C ALA A 144 -20.54 11.36 5.63
N MET A 145 -20.18 11.96 4.49
CA MET A 145 -21.03 12.90 3.78
C MET A 145 -22.30 12.22 3.24
N ALA A 146 -22.18 11.01 2.69
CA ALA A 146 -23.30 10.23 2.18
C ALA A 146 -24.25 9.82 3.32
N ILE A 147 -23.74 9.30 4.44
CA ILE A 147 -24.51 8.93 5.63
C ILE A 147 -25.26 10.15 6.18
N ARG A 148 -24.59 11.30 6.30
CA ARG A 148 -25.24 12.53 6.73
C ARG A 148 -26.37 12.95 5.78
N GLY A 149 -26.17 12.78 4.46
CA GLY A 149 -27.22 13.02 3.47
C GLY A 149 -28.43 12.10 3.68
N ASP A 150 -28.19 10.80 3.82
CA ASP A 150 -29.24 9.79 4.00
C ASP A 150 -30.03 9.99 5.31
N LEU A 151 -29.36 10.37 6.40
CA LEU A 151 -30.02 10.53 7.72
C LEU A 151 -30.71 11.89 7.90
N LEU A 152 -30.15 12.96 7.35
CA LEU A 152 -30.58 14.34 7.67
C LEU A 152 -31.12 15.09 6.45
N GLY A 153 -31.17 14.49 5.27
CA GLY A 153 -31.50 15.18 4.03
C GLY A 153 -30.47 16.28 3.66
N ALA A 154 -29.25 16.21 4.19
CA ALA A 154 -28.23 17.17 3.94
C ALA A 154 -27.73 17.08 2.49
N LYS A 155 -27.26 18.21 1.91
CA LYS A 155 -26.70 18.22 0.57
C LYS A 155 -25.48 17.31 0.48
N VAL A 156 -25.48 16.41 -0.48
CA VAL A 156 -24.34 15.55 -0.85
C VAL A 156 -23.70 16.13 -2.11
N PHE A 157 -22.38 16.31 -2.07
CA PHE A 157 -21.61 16.76 -3.23
C PHE A 157 -21.09 15.54 -4.02
N PRO A 158 -20.79 15.70 -5.33
CA PRO A 158 -20.16 14.63 -6.11
C PRO A 158 -18.88 14.14 -5.43
N ALA A 159 -18.76 12.81 -5.32
CA ALA A 159 -17.60 12.20 -4.70
C ALA A 159 -16.33 12.44 -5.52
N LYS A 160 -15.26 12.82 -4.84
CA LYS A 160 -13.90 12.92 -5.38
C LYS A 160 -12.96 12.28 -4.38
N TYR A 161 -12.06 11.44 -4.89
CA TYR A 161 -11.12 10.72 -4.06
C TYR A 161 -9.69 11.04 -4.46
N ALA A 162 -8.79 10.86 -3.54
CA ALA A 162 -7.36 10.99 -3.79
C ALA A 162 -6.59 9.90 -3.04
N ASN A 163 -5.42 9.58 -3.55
CA ASN A 163 -4.42 8.80 -2.85
C ASN A 163 -3.02 9.23 -3.26
N THR A 164 -2.11 9.27 -2.30
CA THR A 164 -0.67 9.32 -2.52
C THR A 164 0.01 8.31 -1.62
N CYS A 165 0.90 7.51 -2.20
CA CYS A 165 1.72 6.54 -1.49
C CYS A 165 3.17 7.01 -1.54
N TRP A 166 3.67 7.56 -0.44
CA TRP A 166 5.08 7.87 -0.27
C TRP A 166 5.86 6.63 0.10
N SER A 167 7.11 6.58 -0.29
CA SER A 167 8.07 5.57 0.14
C SER A 167 9.38 6.25 0.47
N LEU A 168 9.84 6.06 1.69
CA LEU A 168 11.12 6.58 2.16
C LEU A 168 12.21 5.60 1.81
N ILE A 169 13.18 6.03 1.01
CA ILE A 169 14.33 5.22 0.60
C ILE A 169 15.45 5.36 1.64
N ALA A 170 15.74 6.59 2.03
CA ALA A 170 16.69 6.94 3.09
C ALA A 170 16.24 8.24 3.77
N ALA A 171 17.00 8.73 4.74
CA ALA A 171 16.81 10.09 5.24
C ALA A 171 16.97 11.10 4.09
N ASP A 172 16.07 12.07 4.02
CA ASP A 172 16.01 13.09 2.96
C ASP A 172 15.85 12.52 1.52
N ASP A 173 15.42 11.26 1.37
CA ASP A 173 15.23 10.62 0.08
C ASP A 173 13.89 9.87 0.03
N GLY A 174 12.88 10.51 -0.55
CA GLY A 174 11.52 9.99 -0.70
C GLY A 174 11.08 9.91 -2.16
N VAL A 175 10.21 8.95 -2.47
CA VAL A 175 9.51 8.81 -3.75
C VAL A 175 8.02 8.67 -3.51
N LYS A 176 7.21 9.02 -4.50
CA LYS A 176 5.76 8.93 -4.40
C LYS A 176 5.09 8.43 -5.67
N VAL A 177 3.91 7.89 -5.51
CA VAL A 177 2.93 7.64 -6.57
C VAL A 177 1.56 8.03 -6.06
N GLY A 178 0.75 8.63 -6.88
CA GLY A 178 -0.58 9.02 -6.49
C GLY A 178 -1.52 9.24 -7.65
N ALA A 179 -2.80 9.40 -7.34
CA ALA A 179 -3.82 9.73 -8.32
C ALA A 179 -5.01 10.45 -7.68
N ALA A 180 -5.75 11.18 -8.52
CA ALA A 180 -7.12 11.59 -8.26
C ALA A 180 -8.07 10.57 -8.89
N TYR A 181 -9.23 10.37 -8.24
CA TYR A 181 -10.22 9.39 -8.69
C TYR A 181 -11.62 9.98 -8.62
N GLU A 182 -12.46 9.49 -9.53
CA GLU A 182 -13.90 9.83 -9.56
C GLU A 182 -14.74 8.55 -9.73
N PRO A 183 -15.99 8.54 -9.22
CA PRO A 183 -16.88 7.41 -9.40
C PRO A 183 -17.35 7.31 -10.85
N THR A 184 -17.38 6.09 -11.37
CA THR A 184 -18.18 5.68 -12.52
C THR A 184 -19.33 4.79 -12.06
N PRO A 185 -20.27 4.39 -12.91
CA PRO A 185 -21.32 3.43 -12.52
C PRO A 185 -20.74 2.10 -12.01
N GLU A 186 -19.58 1.68 -12.52
CA GLU A 186 -18.97 0.38 -12.25
C GLU A 186 -17.97 0.41 -11.09
N LYS A 187 -17.12 1.44 -11.03
CA LYS A 187 -15.98 1.52 -10.10
C LYS A 187 -15.55 2.96 -9.76
N ILE A 188 -14.69 3.08 -8.77
CA ILE A 188 -13.89 4.29 -8.56
C ILE A 188 -12.74 4.26 -9.58
N ALA A 189 -12.74 5.18 -10.54
CA ALA A 189 -11.79 5.21 -11.65
C ALA A 189 -10.72 6.30 -11.46
N SER A 190 -9.48 5.99 -11.82
CA SER A 190 -8.39 6.98 -11.86
C SER A 190 -8.60 7.96 -13.01
N VAL A 191 -8.55 9.27 -12.70
CA VAL A 191 -8.72 10.36 -13.69
C VAL A 191 -7.42 11.10 -13.95
N GLN A 192 -6.50 11.10 -13.01
CA GLN A 192 -5.18 11.72 -13.14
C GLN A 192 -4.20 11.00 -12.23
N SER A 193 -3.02 10.66 -12.71
CA SER A 193 -1.99 10.00 -11.93
C SER A 193 -0.63 10.67 -12.09
N PHE A 194 0.23 10.47 -11.10
CA PHE A 194 1.62 10.91 -11.10
C PHE A 194 2.50 9.88 -10.38
N ILE A 195 3.78 9.86 -10.73
CA ILE A 195 4.79 9.01 -10.10
C ILE A 195 6.15 9.71 -10.19
N SER A 196 6.95 9.62 -9.12
CA SER A 196 8.36 10.00 -9.13
C SER A 196 9.14 9.34 -10.28
N GLN A 197 10.15 10.01 -10.77
CA GLN A 197 10.99 9.50 -11.87
C GLN A 197 12.37 9.09 -11.35
N THR A 198 13.01 8.15 -12.02
CA THR A 198 14.44 7.88 -11.80
C THR A 198 15.29 9.10 -12.20
N GLY A 199 16.39 9.33 -11.49
CA GLY A 199 17.24 10.49 -11.74
C GLY A 199 16.71 11.83 -11.23
N GLU A 200 15.60 11.85 -10.46
CA GLU A 200 15.17 13.08 -9.77
C GLU A 200 16.30 13.63 -8.89
N ASP A 201 16.46 14.95 -8.87
CA ASP A 201 17.50 15.59 -8.07
C ASP A 201 17.25 15.46 -6.54
N ALA A 202 18.32 15.68 -5.77
CA ALA A 202 18.27 15.51 -4.31
C ALA A 202 17.31 16.49 -3.63
N ALA A 203 17.08 17.67 -4.18
CA ALA A 203 16.18 18.65 -3.60
C ALA A 203 14.71 18.20 -3.75
N LEU A 204 14.33 17.68 -4.92
CA LEU A 204 13.00 17.12 -5.16
C LEU A 204 12.75 15.86 -4.30
N ARG A 205 13.74 14.98 -4.18
CA ARG A 205 13.68 13.77 -3.34
C ARG A 205 13.50 14.12 -1.87
N LYS A 206 14.22 15.15 -1.39
CA LYS A 206 14.06 15.68 -0.03
C LYS A 206 12.69 16.31 0.18
N ALA A 207 12.21 17.14 -0.75
CA ALA A 207 10.86 17.71 -0.68
C ALA A 207 9.79 16.63 -0.59
N THR A 208 9.92 15.54 -1.36
CA THR A 208 9.01 14.38 -1.30
C THR A 208 9.08 13.65 0.05
N TYR A 209 10.26 13.53 0.65
CA TYR A 209 10.44 13.01 2.00
C TYR A 209 9.71 13.87 3.04
N GLU A 210 9.93 15.18 3.02
CA GLU A 210 9.30 16.15 3.94
C GLU A 210 7.76 16.18 3.76
N GLU A 211 7.27 16.09 2.52
CA GLU A 211 5.84 15.98 2.22
C GLU A 211 5.21 14.74 2.90
N SER A 212 5.93 13.60 2.95
CA SER A 212 5.43 12.39 3.62
C SER A 212 5.27 12.56 5.12
N LEU A 213 6.19 13.30 5.75
CA LEU A 213 6.12 13.62 7.18
C LEU A 213 4.97 14.58 7.48
N GLY A 214 4.79 15.59 6.64
CA GLY A 214 3.67 16.54 6.72
C GLY A 214 2.32 15.85 6.55
N TRP A 215 2.20 14.91 5.60
CA TRP A 215 1.00 14.10 5.43
C TRP A 215 0.69 13.26 6.68
N TYR A 216 1.70 12.62 7.28
CA TYR A 216 1.50 11.82 8.49
C TYR A 216 1.00 12.68 9.66
N ALA A 217 1.60 13.85 9.85
CA ALA A 217 1.14 14.80 10.86
C ALA A 217 -0.31 15.27 10.59
N GLY A 218 -0.63 15.56 9.32
CA GLY A 218 -1.98 15.96 8.92
C GLY A 218 -3.03 14.90 9.14
N ILE A 219 -2.78 13.64 8.74
CA ILE A 219 -3.77 12.56 8.91
C ILE A 219 -3.96 12.18 10.38
N THR A 220 -2.92 12.25 11.21
CA THR A 220 -3.06 12.00 12.65
C THR A 220 -3.87 13.08 13.33
N ALA A 221 -3.69 14.35 12.96
CA ALA A 221 -4.52 15.44 13.44
C ALA A 221 -5.99 15.31 12.95
N ASP A 222 -6.22 14.86 11.72
CA ASP A 222 -7.55 14.64 11.15
C ASP A 222 -8.33 13.52 11.86
N ILE A 223 -7.62 12.50 12.39
CA ILE A 223 -8.22 11.34 13.07
C ILE A 223 -8.39 11.56 14.57
N PHE A 224 -7.43 12.19 15.22
CA PHE A 224 -7.35 12.27 16.68
C PHE A 224 -7.56 13.69 17.25
N GLY A 225 -7.66 14.70 16.41
CA GLY A 225 -7.90 16.10 16.79
C GLY A 225 -6.62 16.89 16.97
#